data_300bf682015cd3c27050acc7b9309a43
#
_entry.id   300bf682015cd3c27050acc7b9309a43
#
_cell.length_a   1.000
_cell.length_b   1.000
_cell.length_c   1.000
_cell.angle_alpha   90.00
_cell.angle_beta   90.00
_cell.angle_gamma   90.00
#
_symmetry.space_group_name_H-M   'P 1'
#
loop_
_entity.id
_entity.type
_entity.pdbx_description
1 polymer ?
#
loop_
_entity_poly.entity_id
_entity_poly.type
_entity_poly.pdbx_seq_one_letter_code
_entity_poly.pdbx_strand_id
1 'polypeptide(L)'
;MKLTELKGLVRKHDNQLDHMLQLNSETIKKIQLQKPQRNINTTLRKRVFEVICFTTFALCTGMYIAANLEQTHLVVSGIIVHLFTLVALIGSIGQVVLLKQIDYSKPIVEIRKKIELVNAHDLFFFKLMFLSAPIWWAYALVALDFILGFDLFIYLDAEFINRYIIINLLLILPVAWAFNKLSYKNLHVQWVRNTIGFFTGSNTKKALVFLNEIEEFEN
;
A
#
# COMPACT_ATOMS: atom_id res chain seq x y z
N MET A 1 -13.50 -64.96 19.57
CA MET A 1 -13.71 -63.53 19.23
C MET A 1 -14.90 -63.44 18.27
N LYS A 2 -16.01 -62.81 18.68
CA LYS A 2 -17.21 -62.75 17.85
C LYS A 2 -17.02 -61.73 16.72
N LEU A 3 -17.53 -62.04 15.51
CA LEU A 3 -17.41 -61.18 14.32
C LEU A 3 -17.85 -59.72 14.55
N THR A 4 -18.80 -59.56 15.49
CA THR A 4 -19.31 -58.26 15.95
C THR A 4 -18.28 -57.41 16.73
N GLU A 5 -17.44 -58.08 17.52
CA GLU A 5 -16.36 -57.42 18.28
C GLU A 5 -15.25 -56.93 17.33
N LEU A 6 -14.93 -57.73 16.31
CA LEU A 6 -13.92 -57.35 15.31
C LEU A 6 -14.41 -56.13 14.47
N LYS A 7 -15.69 -56.15 14.04
CA LYS A 7 -16.29 -55.00 13.35
C LYS A 7 -16.32 -53.73 14.20
N GLY A 8 -16.57 -53.86 15.50
CA GLY A 8 -16.56 -52.72 16.43
C GLY A 8 -15.15 -52.10 16.59
N LEU A 9 -14.11 -52.95 16.66
CA LEU A 9 -12.72 -52.50 16.74
C LEU A 9 -12.23 -51.80 15.47
N VAL A 10 -12.56 -52.38 14.31
CA VAL A 10 -12.24 -51.79 12.99
C VAL A 10 -12.88 -50.39 12.86
N ARG A 11 -14.19 -50.29 13.16
CA ARG A 11 -14.93 -49.02 13.07
C ARG A 11 -14.39 -47.97 14.04
N LYS A 12 -13.95 -48.37 15.25
CA LYS A 12 -13.30 -47.46 16.20
C LYS A 12 -11.96 -47.00 15.73
N HIS A 13 -11.19 -47.85 15.05
CA HIS A 13 -9.89 -47.52 14.50
C HIS A 13 -10.01 -46.58 13.29
N ASP A 14 -10.97 -46.82 12.39
CA ASP A 14 -11.26 -45.94 11.26
C ASP A 14 -11.68 -44.53 11.73
N ASN A 15 -12.58 -44.42 12.73
CA ASN A 15 -12.97 -43.15 13.29
C ASN A 15 -11.81 -42.40 13.96
N GLN A 16 -10.90 -43.12 14.61
CA GLN A 16 -9.68 -42.54 15.18
C GLN A 16 -8.71 -42.06 14.09
N LEU A 17 -8.57 -42.82 13.01
CA LEU A 17 -7.73 -42.46 11.87
C LEU A 17 -8.27 -41.21 11.17
N ASP A 18 -9.58 -41.15 10.90
CA ASP A 18 -10.23 -40.01 10.29
C ASP A 18 -10.06 -38.73 11.16
N HIS A 19 -10.24 -38.88 12.47
CA HIS A 19 -10.04 -37.76 13.41
C HIS A 19 -8.58 -37.29 13.45
N MET A 20 -7.62 -38.21 13.40
CA MET A 20 -6.18 -37.88 13.34
C MET A 20 -5.80 -37.23 12.01
N LEU A 21 -6.38 -37.69 10.89
CA LEU A 21 -6.18 -37.08 9.56
C LEU A 21 -6.74 -35.67 9.51
N GLN A 22 -7.95 -35.45 10.04
CA GLN A 22 -8.54 -34.10 10.16
C GLN A 22 -7.67 -33.16 11.00
N LEU A 23 -7.26 -33.58 12.21
CA LEU A 23 -6.37 -32.80 13.07
C LEU A 23 -5.03 -32.48 12.40
N ASN A 24 -4.49 -33.45 11.67
CA ASN A 24 -3.22 -33.24 10.96
C ASN A 24 -3.38 -32.27 9.80
N SER A 25 -4.46 -32.36 9.03
CA SER A 25 -4.76 -31.44 7.94
C SER A 25 -5.01 -30.01 8.43
N GLU A 26 -5.76 -29.83 9.53
CA GLU A 26 -5.97 -28.52 10.13
C GLU A 26 -4.65 -27.92 10.69
N THR A 27 -3.81 -28.76 11.28
CA THR A 27 -2.52 -28.32 11.81
C THR A 27 -1.57 -27.90 10.70
N ILE A 28 -1.51 -28.67 9.60
CA ILE A 28 -0.75 -28.35 8.41
C ILE A 28 -1.25 -27.02 7.82
N LYS A 29 -2.56 -26.84 7.68
CA LYS A 29 -3.18 -25.62 7.16
C LYS A 29 -2.87 -24.41 8.02
N LYS A 30 -2.91 -24.54 9.36
CA LYS A 30 -2.50 -23.47 10.30
C LYS A 30 -1.02 -23.09 10.14
N ILE A 31 -0.14 -24.08 10.02
CA ILE A 31 1.30 -23.85 9.82
C ILE A 31 1.56 -23.16 8.49
N GLN A 32 0.90 -23.60 7.43
CA GLN A 32 1.02 -23.01 6.09
C GLN A 32 0.56 -21.55 6.05
N LEU A 33 -0.49 -21.17 6.79
CA LEU A 33 -0.98 -19.80 6.83
C LEU A 33 -0.15 -18.85 7.71
N GLN A 34 0.73 -19.36 8.58
CA GLN A 34 1.56 -18.51 9.45
C GLN A 34 2.51 -17.60 8.68
N LYS A 35 3.08 -18.07 7.57
CA LYS A 35 4.03 -17.30 6.76
C LYS A 35 3.37 -16.12 6.04
N PRO A 36 2.22 -16.29 5.30
CA PRO A 36 1.47 -15.17 4.75
C PRO A 36 1.01 -14.19 5.82
N GLN A 37 0.48 -14.67 6.95
CA GLN A 37 0.04 -13.84 8.08
C GLN A 37 1.17 -12.97 8.62
N ARG A 38 2.37 -13.54 8.81
CA ARG A 38 3.56 -12.78 9.26
C ARG A 38 3.94 -11.70 8.28
N ASN A 39 3.88 -11.97 6.97
CA ASN A 39 4.19 -11.00 5.92
C ASN A 39 3.20 -9.83 5.94
N ILE A 40 1.91 -10.10 6.06
CA ILE A 40 0.86 -9.08 6.13
C ILE A 40 0.98 -8.26 7.44
N ASN A 41 1.23 -8.90 8.58
CA ASN A 41 1.43 -8.18 9.85
C ASN A 41 2.66 -7.27 9.82
N THR A 42 3.71 -7.64 9.08
CA THR A 42 4.87 -6.78 8.86
C THR A 42 4.50 -5.56 8.01
N THR A 43 3.70 -5.75 6.97
CA THR A 43 3.17 -4.66 6.16
C THR A 43 2.26 -3.75 6.99
N LEU A 44 1.36 -4.31 7.79
CA LEU A 44 0.47 -3.55 8.67
C LEU A 44 1.25 -2.63 9.62
N ARG A 45 2.31 -3.14 10.27
CA ARG A 45 3.15 -2.32 11.17
C ARG A 45 3.80 -1.16 10.43
N LYS A 46 4.30 -1.36 9.20
CA LYS A 46 4.87 -0.30 8.38
C LYS A 46 3.82 0.76 8.04
N ARG A 47 2.60 0.35 7.66
CA ARG A 47 1.51 1.29 7.34
C ARG A 47 1.03 2.08 8.56
N VAL A 48 0.99 1.47 9.74
CA VAL A 48 0.69 2.20 10.99
C VAL A 48 1.76 3.26 11.27
N PHE A 49 3.04 2.92 11.07
CA PHE A 49 4.12 3.90 11.20
C PHE A 49 3.98 5.05 10.18
N GLU A 50 3.65 4.75 8.92
CA GLU A 50 3.38 5.77 7.90
C GLU A 50 2.22 6.70 8.29
N VAL A 51 1.12 6.17 8.86
CA VAL A 51 0.01 6.99 9.37
C VAL A 51 0.49 7.97 10.43
N ILE A 52 1.33 7.53 11.38
CA ILE A 52 1.89 8.41 12.41
C ILE A 52 2.76 9.51 11.77
N CYS A 53 3.65 9.13 10.85
CA CYS A 53 4.52 10.08 10.16
C CYS A 53 3.72 11.12 9.36
N PHE A 54 2.74 10.69 8.56
CA PHE A 54 1.91 11.62 7.77
C PHE A 54 1.01 12.48 8.64
N THR A 55 0.51 11.99 9.77
CA THR A 55 -0.24 12.80 10.73
C THR A 55 0.64 13.91 11.30
N THR A 56 1.85 13.56 11.75
CA THR A 56 2.81 14.55 12.25
C THR A 56 3.16 15.57 11.17
N PHE A 57 3.42 15.11 9.95
CA PHE A 57 3.75 15.98 8.83
C PHE A 57 2.59 16.90 8.44
N ALA A 58 1.34 16.40 8.47
CA ALA A 58 0.15 17.23 8.25
C ALA A 58 0.01 18.33 9.32
N LEU A 59 0.26 18.03 10.58
CA LEU A 59 0.27 19.04 11.64
C LEU A 59 1.37 20.09 11.42
N CYS A 60 2.59 19.65 11.08
CA CYS A 60 3.70 20.57 10.80
C CYS A 60 3.40 21.49 9.61
N THR A 61 2.87 20.94 8.49
CA THR A 61 2.53 21.74 7.31
C THR A 61 1.35 22.68 7.58
N GLY A 62 0.37 22.29 8.41
CA GLY A 62 -0.71 23.16 8.84
C GLY A 62 -0.21 24.34 9.68
N MET A 63 0.68 24.09 10.64
CA MET A 63 1.33 25.15 11.43
C MET A 63 2.20 26.07 10.55
N TYR A 64 2.92 25.51 9.59
CA TYR A 64 3.71 26.25 8.61
C TYR A 64 2.85 27.24 7.81
N ILE A 65 1.71 26.81 7.29
CA ILE A 65 0.77 27.67 6.57
C ILE A 65 0.29 28.81 7.47
N ALA A 66 -0.10 28.48 8.71
CA ALA A 66 -0.58 29.49 9.66
C ALA A 66 0.48 30.52 10.07
N ALA A 67 1.75 30.11 10.10
CA ALA A 67 2.87 31.00 10.43
C ALA A 67 3.26 31.95 9.27
N ASN A 68 2.94 31.59 8.01
CA ASN A 68 3.37 32.33 6.82
C ASN A 68 2.23 33.05 6.08
N LEU A 69 1.11 33.36 6.74
CA LEU A 69 -0.10 33.92 6.11
C LEU A 69 0.14 35.19 5.30
N GLU A 70 1.15 35.97 5.63
CA GLU A 70 1.51 37.22 4.95
C GLU A 70 2.26 36.99 3.63
N GLN A 71 2.83 35.78 3.42
CA GLN A 71 3.65 35.44 2.28
C GLN A 71 2.90 34.50 1.33
N THR A 72 2.17 35.07 0.37
CA THR A 72 1.26 34.32 -0.52
C THR A 72 1.91 33.11 -1.19
N HIS A 73 3.17 33.23 -1.67
CA HIS A 73 3.87 32.14 -2.36
C HIS A 73 4.19 30.96 -1.41
N LEU A 74 4.53 31.23 -0.14
CA LEU A 74 4.75 30.19 0.87
C LEU A 74 3.44 29.52 1.28
N VAL A 75 2.37 30.32 1.46
CA VAL A 75 1.03 29.79 1.75
C VAL A 75 0.53 28.88 0.64
N VAL A 76 0.61 29.31 -0.63
CA VAL A 76 0.19 28.50 -1.78
C VAL A 76 1.00 27.20 -1.84
N SER A 77 2.32 27.28 -1.72
CA SER A 77 3.19 26.11 -1.70
C SER A 77 2.87 25.19 -0.53
N GLY A 78 2.66 25.73 0.66
CA GLY A 78 2.27 25.01 1.87
C GLY A 78 0.93 24.29 1.71
N ILE A 79 -0.09 24.94 1.14
CA ILE A 79 -1.41 24.34 0.87
C ILE A 79 -1.27 23.17 -0.09
N ILE A 80 -0.48 23.29 -1.16
CA ILE A 80 -0.24 22.21 -2.11
C ILE A 80 0.38 21.00 -1.41
N VAL A 81 1.44 21.21 -0.63
CA VAL A 81 2.12 20.15 0.12
C VAL A 81 1.18 19.52 1.14
N HIS A 82 0.40 20.33 1.85
CA HIS A 82 -0.58 19.88 2.84
C HIS A 82 -1.66 18.98 2.22
N LEU A 83 -2.23 19.39 1.08
CA LEU A 83 -3.24 18.58 0.37
C LEU A 83 -2.70 17.21 -0.05
N PHE A 84 -1.48 17.13 -0.61
CA PHE A 84 -0.88 15.85 -0.94
C PHE A 84 -0.51 15.02 0.28
N THR A 85 -0.13 15.67 1.38
CA THR A 85 0.09 14.99 2.67
C THR A 85 -1.21 14.37 3.18
N LEU A 86 -2.34 15.07 3.08
CA LEU A 86 -3.66 14.53 3.44
C LEU A 86 -4.06 13.35 2.54
N VAL A 87 -3.80 13.43 1.23
CA VAL A 87 -4.02 12.31 0.31
C VAL A 87 -3.20 11.08 0.73
N ALA A 88 -1.92 11.26 1.05
CA ALA A 88 -1.05 10.18 1.52
C ALA A 88 -1.54 9.60 2.86
N LEU A 89 -1.99 10.44 3.79
CA LEU A 89 -2.55 10.04 5.08
C LEU A 89 -3.82 9.20 4.90
N ILE A 90 -4.76 9.66 4.09
CA ILE A 90 -6.01 8.93 3.78
C ILE A 90 -5.67 7.57 3.15
N GLY A 91 -4.71 7.53 2.22
CA GLY A 91 -4.23 6.30 1.62
C GLY A 91 -3.66 5.32 2.63
N SER A 92 -2.81 5.80 3.53
CA SER A 92 -2.19 4.96 4.56
C SER A 92 -3.23 4.44 5.58
N ILE A 93 -4.20 5.26 5.98
CA ILE A 93 -5.32 4.83 6.85
C ILE A 93 -6.15 3.75 6.15
N GLY A 94 -6.52 3.97 4.89
CA GLY A 94 -7.27 3.00 4.09
C GLY A 94 -6.55 1.65 3.99
N GLN A 95 -5.23 1.66 3.79
CA GLN A 95 -4.38 0.47 3.80
C GLN A 95 -4.44 -0.28 5.14
N VAL A 96 -4.32 0.43 6.26
CA VAL A 96 -4.41 -0.16 7.60
C VAL A 96 -5.78 -0.84 7.80
N VAL A 97 -6.86 -0.18 7.38
CA VAL A 97 -8.23 -0.73 7.48
C VAL A 97 -8.37 -2.00 6.64
N LEU A 98 -7.92 -1.97 5.37
CA LEU A 98 -8.00 -3.13 4.47
C LEU A 98 -7.17 -4.31 4.97
N LEU A 99 -5.94 -4.07 5.46
CA LEU A 99 -5.06 -5.10 6.00
C LEU A 99 -5.65 -5.75 7.26
N LYS A 100 -6.33 -4.98 8.13
CA LYS A 100 -7.00 -5.51 9.32
C LYS A 100 -8.23 -6.36 9.00
N GLN A 101 -8.83 -6.20 7.81
CA GLN A 101 -9.98 -7.00 7.37
C GLN A 101 -9.61 -8.38 6.83
N ILE A 102 -8.31 -8.71 6.74
CA ILE A 102 -7.86 -10.02 6.27
C ILE A 102 -8.03 -11.02 7.42
N ASP A 103 -9.02 -11.90 7.27
CA ASP A 103 -9.32 -12.98 8.22
C ASP A 103 -8.76 -14.31 7.69
N TYR A 104 -7.75 -14.83 8.36
CA TYR A 104 -7.06 -16.07 7.99
C TYR A 104 -7.84 -17.34 8.33
N SER A 105 -8.98 -17.24 9.01
CA SER A 105 -9.91 -18.36 9.23
C SER A 105 -10.79 -18.64 7.99
N LYS A 106 -10.83 -17.70 7.05
CA LYS A 106 -11.64 -17.78 5.83
C LYS A 106 -10.97 -18.64 4.76
N PRO A 107 -11.74 -19.10 3.75
CA PRO A 107 -11.20 -19.80 2.58
C PRO A 107 -10.09 -18.99 1.90
N ILE A 108 -9.10 -19.68 1.34
CA ILE A 108 -7.93 -19.06 0.69
C ILE A 108 -8.34 -18.08 -0.39
N VAL A 109 -9.38 -18.39 -1.16
CA VAL A 109 -9.92 -17.51 -2.22
C VAL A 109 -10.38 -16.15 -1.66
N GLU A 110 -11.03 -16.13 -0.47
CA GLU A 110 -11.43 -14.88 0.17
C GLU A 110 -10.25 -14.07 0.67
N ILE A 111 -9.25 -14.72 1.26
CA ILE A 111 -8.00 -14.09 1.72
C ILE A 111 -7.31 -13.45 0.52
N ARG A 112 -7.16 -14.19 -0.58
CA ARG A 112 -6.54 -13.71 -1.84
C ARG A 112 -7.26 -12.48 -2.38
N LYS A 113 -8.60 -12.52 -2.47
CA LYS A 113 -9.41 -11.38 -2.92
C LYS A 113 -9.19 -10.11 -2.07
N LYS A 114 -9.06 -10.27 -0.74
CA LYS A 114 -8.76 -9.14 0.16
C LYS A 114 -7.35 -8.60 -0.08
N ILE A 115 -6.35 -9.44 -0.29
CA ILE A 115 -4.98 -9.01 -0.59
C ILE A 115 -4.91 -8.28 -1.94
N GLU A 116 -5.65 -8.75 -2.95
CA GLU A 116 -5.76 -8.08 -4.25
C GLU A 116 -6.38 -6.68 -4.12
N LEU A 117 -7.39 -6.53 -3.25
CA LEU A 117 -8.00 -5.23 -2.95
C LEU A 117 -7.00 -4.28 -2.27
N VAL A 118 -6.18 -4.78 -1.34
CA VAL A 118 -5.08 -4.02 -0.73
C VAL A 118 -4.11 -3.51 -1.80
N ASN A 119 -3.71 -4.38 -2.74
CA ASN A 119 -2.80 -4.00 -3.82
C ASN A 119 -3.43 -2.97 -4.78
N ALA A 120 -4.70 -3.14 -5.11
CA ALA A 120 -5.41 -2.17 -5.97
C ALA A 120 -5.51 -0.78 -5.33
N HIS A 121 -5.77 -0.74 -4.03
CA HIS A 121 -5.79 0.49 -3.24
C HIS A 121 -4.40 1.15 -3.19
N ASP A 122 -3.35 0.37 -2.94
CA ASP A 122 -1.96 0.86 -2.91
C ASP A 122 -1.56 1.48 -4.25
N LEU A 123 -1.86 0.80 -5.36
CA LEU A 123 -1.62 1.33 -6.69
C LEU A 123 -2.40 2.62 -6.96
N PHE A 124 -3.66 2.71 -6.52
CA PHE A 124 -4.48 3.90 -6.72
C PHE A 124 -3.88 5.12 -6.01
N PHE A 125 -3.52 4.99 -4.72
CA PHE A 125 -2.91 6.10 -3.97
C PHE A 125 -1.50 6.44 -4.46
N PHE A 126 -0.71 5.45 -4.88
CA PHE A 126 0.54 5.71 -5.56
C PHE A 126 0.35 6.57 -6.82
N LYS A 127 -0.64 6.25 -7.65
CA LYS A 127 -0.98 7.04 -8.84
C LYS A 127 -1.37 8.48 -8.47
N LEU A 128 -2.14 8.67 -7.39
CA LEU A 128 -2.50 10.01 -6.91
C LEU A 128 -1.25 10.80 -6.46
N MET A 129 -0.33 10.15 -5.73
CA MET A 129 0.93 10.79 -5.34
C MET A 129 1.81 11.12 -6.56
N PHE A 130 1.78 10.29 -7.60
CA PHE A 130 2.51 10.55 -8.84
C PHE A 130 2.01 11.83 -9.56
N LEU A 131 0.73 12.21 -9.38
CA LEU A 131 0.21 13.48 -9.89
C LEU A 131 0.85 14.72 -9.25
N SER A 132 1.55 14.57 -8.12
CA SER A 132 2.31 15.68 -7.51
C SER A 132 3.60 16.02 -8.26
N ALA A 133 4.04 15.19 -9.20
CA ALA A 133 5.31 15.39 -9.90
C ALA A 133 5.44 16.77 -10.59
N PRO A 134 4.42 17.34 -11.26
CA PRO A 134 4.51 18.67 -11.86
C PRO A 134 4.64 19.82 -10.86
N ILE A 135 4.32 19.58 -9.58
CA ILE A 135 4.33 20.60 -8.53
C ILE A 135 5.40 20.35 -7.46
N TRP A 136 6.44 19.56 -7.81
CA TRP A 136 7.53 19.22 -6.89
C TRP A 136 8.25 20.47 -6.32
N TRP A 137 8.21 21.59 -7.02
CA TRP A 137 8.76 22.87 -6.59
C TRP A 137 8.14 23.35 -5.26
N ALA A 138 6.84 23.07 -5.02
CA ALA A 138 6.20 23.43 -3.78
C ALA A 138 6.84 22.73 -2.59
N TYR A 139 7.23 21.46 -2.76
CA TYR A 139 7.96 20.71 -1.74
C TYR A 139 9.34 21.33 -1.48
N ALA A 140 10.05 21.74 -2.55
CA ALA A 140 11.36 22.36 -2.43
C ALA A 140 11.28 23.71 -1.70
N LEU A 141 10.32 24.56 -2.05
CA LEU A 141 10.09 25.85 -1.38
C LEU A 141 9.81 25.67 0.11
N VAL A 142 8.81 24.82 0.43
CA VAL A 142 8.43 24.56 1.82
C VAL A 142 9.58 23.92 2.60
N ALA A 143 10.32 22.98 2.01
CA ALA A 143 11.43 22.33 2.71
C ALA A 143 12.59 23.29 3.00
N LEU A 144 12.96 24.15 2.05
CA LEU A 144 14.05 25.12 2.22
C LEU A 144 13.69 26.18 3.27
N ASP A 145 12.47 26.71 3.20
CA ASP A 145 12.04 27.71 4.16
C ASP A 145 11.84 27.09 5.56
N PHE A 146 11.16 25.94 5.66
CA PHE A 146 10.88 25.28 6.94
C PHE A 146 12.16 24.82 7.67
N ILE A 147 13.16 24.29 6.94
CA ILE A 147 14.37 23.71 7.54
C ILE A 147 15.48 24.76 7.72
N LEU A 148 15.64 25.65 6.73
CA LEU A 148 16.77 26.59 6.68
C LEU A 148 16.37 28.04 6.88
N GLY A 149 15.08 28.36 6.95
CA GLY A 149 14.58 29.73 6.97
C GLY A 149 14.92 30.49 5.68
N PHE A 150 15.09 29.77 4.57
CA PHE A 150 15.54 30.33 3.29
C PHE A 150 14.39 30.34 2.29
N ASP A 151 13.83 31.55 2.07
CA ASP A 151 12.82 31.75 1.03
C ASP A 151 13.47 31.86 -0.34
N LEU A 152 13.47 30.73 -1.05
CA LEU A 152 14.05 30.63 -2.40
C LEU A 152 13.35 31.55 -3.41
N PHE A 153 12.05 31.82 -3.23
CA PHE A 153 11.26 32.57 -4.19
C PHE A 153 11.73 34.01 -4.36
N ILE A 154 12.27 34.63 -3.29
CA ILE A 154 12.79 36.01 -3.31
C ILE A 154 14.00 36.17 -4.24
N TYR A 155 14.75 35.08 -4.46
CA TYR A 155 15.96 35.07 -5.28
C TYR A 155 15.72 34.69 -6.74
N LEU A 156 14.47 34.33 -7.10
CA LEU A 156 14.12 33.94 -8.46
C LEU A 156 13.57 35.16 -9.24
N ASP A 157 14.07 35.36 -10.46
CA ASP A 157 13.52 36.39 -11.34
C ASP A 157 12.17 35.96 -11.97
N ALA A 158 11.37 36.96 -12.35
CA ALA A 158 10.05 36.73 -12.92
C ALA A 158 10.09 35.92 -14.24
N GLU A 159 11.17 36.08 -15.02
CA GLU A 159 11.32 35.34 -16.28
C GLU A 159 11.58 33.86 -16.04
N PHE A 160 12.41 33.54 -15.05
CA PHE A 160 12.65 32.17 -14.61
C PHE A 160 11.35 31.52 -14.11
N ILE A 161 10.60 32.23 -13.26
CA ILE A 161 9.33 31.74 -12.70
C ILE A 161 8.35 31.43 -13.82
N ASN A 162 8.19 32.32 -14.81
CA ASN A 162 7.26 32.13 -15.93
C ASN A 162 7.67 30.92 -16.79
N ARG A 163 8.94 30.79 -17.15
CA ARG A 163 9.44 29.61 -17.91
C ARG A 163 9.20 28.33 -17.13
N TYR A 164 9.45 28.36 -15.84
CA TYR A 164 9.27 27.22 -14.96
C TYR A 164 7.82 26.76 -14.87
N ILE A 165 6.87 27.68 -14.74
CA ILE A 165 5.44 27.41 -14.74
C ILE A 165 5.03 26.73 -16.07
N ILE A 166 5.50 27.25 -17.21
CA ILE A 166 5.20 26.68 -18.53
C ILE A 166 5.72 25.24 -18.63
N ILE A 167 6.95 24.96 -18.19
CA ILE A 167 7.51 23.61 -18.19
C ILE A 167 6.70 22.66 -17.32
N ASN A 168 6.27 23.11 -16.14
CA ASN A 168 5.48 22.27 -15.23
C ASN A 168 4.06 22.01 -15.77
N LEU A 169 3.46 22.97 -16.46
CA LEU A 169 2.18 22.77 -17.17
C LEU A 169 2.34 21.72 -18.29
N LEU A 170 3.43 21.78 -19.06
CA LEU A 170 3.72 20.78 -20.07
C LEU A 170 3.94 19.38 -19.49
N LEU A 171 4.52 19.28 -18.27
CA LEU A 171 4.72 18.01 -17.56
C LEU A 171 3.40 17.32 -17.17
N ILE A 172 2.30 18.06 -17.07
CA ILE A 172 0.98 17.46 -16.78
C ILE A 172 0.58 16.44 -17.85
N LEU A 173 0.91 16.68 -19.12
CA LEU A 173 0.55 15.77 -20.23
C LEU A 173 1.19 14.38 -20.08
N PRO A 174 2.54 14.24 -19.95
CA PRO A 174 3.16 12.94 -19.79
C PRO A 174 2.79 12.29 -18.45
N VAL A 175 2.57 13.05 -17.38
CA VAL A 175 2.11 12.53 -16.10
C VAL A 175 0.70 11.96 -16.20
N ALA A 176 -0.23 12.66 -16.84
CA ALA A 176 -1.59 12.17 -17.08
C ALA A 176 -1.60 10.92 -17.96
N TRP A 177 -0.75 10.89 -19.00
CA TRP A 177 -0.56 9.70 -19.83
C TRP A 177 -0.05 8.52 -19.01
N ALA A 178 1.01 8.71 -18.20
CA ALA A 178 1.56 7.69 -17.33
C ALA A 178 0.54 7.22 -16.28
N PHE A 179 -0.24 8.14 -15.68
CA PHE A 179 -1.33 7.82 -14.76
C PHE A 179 -2.35 6.86 -15.39
N ASN A 180 -2.76 7.10 -16.64
CA ASN A 180 -3.70 6.23 -17.34
C ASN A 180 -3.08 4.86 -17.71
N LYS A 181 -1.79 4.84 -18.06
CA LYS A 181 -1.07 3.60 -18.41
C LYS A 181 -0.75 2.72 -17.20
N LEU A 182 -0.51 3.31 -16.02
CA LEU A 182 -0.26 2.60 -14.78
C LEU A 182 -1.54 1.87 -14.31
N SER A 183 -1.74 0.66 -14.81
CA SER A 183 -2.89 -0.20 -14.46
C SER A 183 -2.48 -1.66 -14.53
N TYR A 184 -3.09 -2.50 -13.71
CA TYR A 184 -2.92 -3.96 -13.78
C TYR A 184 -3.26 -4.55 -15.16
N LYS A 185 -4.14 -3.89 -15.94
CA LYS A 185 -4.45 -4.29 -17.32
C LYS A 185 -3.24 -4.17 -18.26
N ASN A 186 -2.27 -3.32 -17.93
CA ASN A 186 -1.11 -3.01 -18.76
C ASN A 186 0.18 -3.70 -18.28
N LEU A 187 0.10 -4.78 -17.51
CA LEU A 187 1.29 -5.52 -17.00
C LEU A 187 2.14 -6.16 -18.11
N HIS A 188 1.60 -6.28 -19.34
CA HIS A 188 2.36 -6.70 -20.50
C HIS A 188 3.46 -5.68 -20.90
N VAL A 189 3.30 -4.41 -20.50
CA VAL A 189 4.28 -3.34 -20.73
C VAL A 189 5.34 -3.39 -19.63
N GLN A 190 6.60 -3.57 -20.00
CA GLN A 190 7.70 -3.83 -19.08
C GLN A 190 7.89 -2.75 -18.00
N TRP A 191 7.86 -1.45 -18.39
CA TRP A 191 8.00 -0.37 -17.42
C TRP A 191 6.84 -0.33 -16.41
N VAL A 192 5.58 -0.57 -16.85
CA VAL A 192 4.40 -0.64 -15.97
C VAL A 192 4.56 -1.77 -14.98
N ARG A 193 4.95 -2.95 -15.45
CA ARG A 193 5.19 -4.14 -14.61
C ARG A 193 6.27 -3.88 -13.56
N ASN A 194 7.39 -3.25 -13.97
CA ASN A 194 8.49 -2.93 -13.06
C ASN A 194 8.06 -1.89 -12.01
N THR A 195 7.35 -0.84 -12.43
CA THR A 195 6.85 0.20 -11.52
C THR A 195 5.85 -0.37 -10.52
N ILE A 196 4.83 -1.10 -10.98
CA ILE A 196 3.87 -1.75 -10.09
C ILE A 196 4.57 -2.75 -9.17
N GLY A 197 5.52 -3.54 -9.69
CA GLY A 197 6.30 -4.51 -8.91
C GLY A 197 7.16 -3.87 -7.82
N PHE A 198 7.65 -2.65 -8.03
CA PHE A 198 8.41 -1.90 -7.04
C PHE A 198 7.52 -1.38 -5.90
N PHE A 199 6.33 -0.86 -6.24
CA PHE A 199 5.42 -0.25 -5.26
C PHE A 199 4.46 -1.26 -4.61
N THR A 200 4.11 -2.36 -5.30
CA THR A 200 3.38 -3.46 -4.65
C THR A 200 4.28 -4.04 -3.57
N GLY A 201 3.90 -3.86 -2.32
CA GLY A 201 4.72 -4.21 -1.18
C GLY A 201 5.26 -5.66 -1.29
N SER A 202 6.58 -5.81 -1.23
CA SER A 202 7.27 -7.10 -1.36
C SER A 202 6.64 -8.21 -0.49
N ASN A 203 6.15 -7.86 0.70
CA ASN A 203 5.53 -8.81 1.63
C ASN A 203 4.12 -9.24 1.19
N THR A 204 3.35 -8.33 0.59
CA THR A 204 2.01 -8.64 0.05
C THR A 204 2.13 -9.53 -1.18
N LYS A 205 3.11 -9.26 -2.05
CA LYS A 205 3.42 -10.12 -3.21
C LYS A 205 3.86 -11.52 -2.76
N LYS A 206 4.73 -11.62 -1.75
CA LYS A 206 5.15 -12.91 -1.18
C LYS A 206 3.98 -13.68 -0.58
N ALA A 207 3.04 -12.98 0.09
CA ALA A 207 1.84 -13.61 0.62
C ALA A 207 0.96 -14.19 -0.50
N LEU A 208 0.76 -13.45 -1.61
CA LEU A 208 -0.01 -13.94 -2.76
C LEU A 208 0.63 -15.14 -3.43
N VAL A 209 1.94 -15.11 -3.69
CA VAL A 209 2.68 -16.25 -4.29
C VAL A 209 2.50 -17.50 -3.44
N PHE A 210 2.68 -17.37 -2.12
CA PHE A 210 2.56 -18.50 -1.22
C PHE A 210 1.12 -19.05 -1.13
N LEU A 211 0.10 -18.20 -1.22
CA LEU A 211 -1.29 -18.66 -1.26
C LEU A 211 -1.62 -19.38 -2.56
N ASN A 212 -1.03 -18.97 -3.70
CA ASN A 212 -1.18 -19.70 -4.96
C ASN A 212 -0.55 -21.10 -4.89
N GLU A 213 0.64 -21.20 -4.28
CA GLU A 213 1.30 -22.50 -4.07
C GLU A 213 0.42 -23.44 -3.25
N ILE A 214 -0.25 -22.95 -2.19
CA ILE A 214 -1.18 -23.77 -1.38
C ILE A 214 -2.40 -24.22 -2.21
N GLU A 215 -2.99 -23.31 -3.01
CA GLU A 215 -4.15 -23.61 -3.84
C GLU A 215 -3.85 -24.70 -4.89
N GLU A 216 -2.62 -24.69 -5.45
CA GLU A 216 -2.15 -25.73 -6.39
C GLU A 216 -1.97 -27.11 -5.72
N PHE A 217 -1.70 -27.16 -4.41
CA PHE A 217 -1.59 -28.41 -3.66
C PHE A 217 -2.95 -28.95 -3.18
N GLU A 218 -4.00 -28.11 -3.09
CA GLU A 218 -5.34 -28.53 -2.68
C GLU A 218 -6.20 -29.06 -3.88
N ASN A 219 -5.78 -28.82 -5.14
CA ASN A 219 -6.41 -29.32 -6.38
C ASN A 219 -5.69 -30.56 -6.91
#